data_d09a394feb9dce6a93e67aaa8916ec13
#
_entry.id   d09a394feb9dce6a93e67aaa8916ec13
#
_cell.length_a   1.000
_cell.length_b   1.000
_cell.length_c   1.000
_cell.angle_alpha   90.00
_cell.angle_beta   90.00
_cell.angle_gamma   90.00
#
_symmetry.space_group_name_H-M   'P 1'
#
loop_
_entity.id
_entity.type
_entity.pdbx_description
1 polymer ?
#
loop_
_entity_poly.entity_id
_entity_poly.type
_entity_poly.pdbx_seq_one_letter_code
_entity_poly.pdbx_strand_id
1 'polypeptide(L)'
;MHTRRDILQLLGASAGAGLLASALPAFAAAPAAGASSATGRFVSKRPPRAQRRFVSKAVEQQIAQIKARIADPELAWLFENCYPNTLDTTVETGTRNGKPDTFVITGDIHAMWLRDSSAQVHPYVPLARRDPALRRMFHGLIQRQAACITLDPYANAFLPDGQTQRLKWSLNDITEMKPGVGERKWEVDSLCYPIRIAHEYWRATGDTAPFDDDWRAAMHVVVKTFRAQQRKDNRGPYVFQRPSPLATETLVLEGYGQPTRPNGMIHSMFRPSDDACVFPLFVPANLFAVTSLRQLATMSTALHRDTAFAAECTALADEVETATRQFGQQRDADGQAYWAFEVDGFGNQLFIDDANAPGLLSLAYLGCCDRADPVFLRTRQLAWSERNPYFSRGKAAEGVGSPHSGMGTIWPMSIIQYALVSDDDAQLRQCLQWLKTTHAGTGFMHEAFDKDNPSTFTRDWFAWANTLFGELIIDLHQRKPQLLRSA
;
A
#
# COMPACT_ATOMS: atom_id res chain seq x y z
N MET A 1 0.30 -14.65 -25.27
CA MET A 1 0.06 -14.33 -23.86
C MET A 1 0.94 -13.12 -23.56
N HIS A 2 0.34 -11.95 -23.41
CA HIS A 2 1.09 -10.72 -23.14
C HIS A 2 0.88 -10.30 -21.69
N THR A 3 1.97 -9.99 -21.00
CA THR A 3 1.96 -9.44 -19.65
C THR A 3 1.68 -7.94 -19.70
N ARG A 4 1.36 -7.31 -18.55
CA ARG A 4 1.16 -5.85 -18.43
C ARG A 4 2.32 -5.03 -19.06
N ARG A 5 3.53 -5.59 -19.17
CA ARG A 5 4.72 -4.97 -19.72
C ARG A 5 4.85 -5.10 -21.24
N ASP A 6 4.30 -6.15 -21.85
CA ASP A 6 4.39 -6.39 -23.29
C ASP A 6 3.73 -5.29 -24.11
N ILE A 7 2.78 -4.57 -23.53
CA ILE A 7 2.06 -3.45 -24.17
C ILE A 7 2.94 -2.20 -24.29
N LEU A 8 3.92 -2.04 -23.43
CA LEU A 8 4.85 -0.90 -23.47
C LEU A 8 5.90 -1.02 -24.58
N GLN A 9 6.17 -2.24 -25.09
CA GLN A 9 7.18 -2.47 -26.13
C GLN A 9 6.59 -2.55 -27.55
N LEU A 10 5.27 -2.74 -27.71
CA LEU A 10 4.61 -2.94 -29.01
C LEU A 10 4.18 -1.67 -29.76
N LEU A 11 4.36 -0.49 -29.19
CA LEU A 11 4.04 0.78 -29.85
C LEU A 11 5.11 1.28 -30.84
N GLY A 12 6.11 0.47 -31.15
CA GLY A 12 7.25 0.83 -32.01
C GLY A 12 7.30 0.18 -33.41
N ALA A 13 6.37 -0.69 -33.84
CA ALA A 13 6.50 -1.32 -35.18
C ALA A 13 5.16 -1.67 -35.82
N SER A 14 4.83 -0.97 -36.90
CA SER A 14 4.09 -1.32 -38.14
C SER A 14 2.65 -1.83 -38.05
N ALA A 15 1.87 -1.21 -38.96
CA ALA A 15 0.52 -1.49 -39.40
C ALA A 15 0.28 -2.93 -39.91
N GLY A 16 -0.89 -3.49 -39.56
CA GLY A 16 -1.50 -4.58 -40.31
C GLY A 16 -2.29 -5.59 -39.49
N ALA A 17 -3.63 -5.55 -39.69
CA ALA A 17 -4.62 -6.60 -39.48
C ALA A 17 -5.11 -6.91 -38.04
N GLY A 18 -6.35 -6.60 -37.91
CA GLY A 18 -7.40 -6.72 -36.95
C GLY A 18 -7.53 -7.95 -36.04
N LEU A 19 -8.27 -7.62 -34.98
CA LEU A 19 -9.20 -8.43 -34.19
C LEU A 19 -8.81 -8.82 -32.77
N LEU A 20 -9.73 -8.42 -31.89
CA LEU A 20 -9.96 -8.79 -30.50
C LEU A 20 -9.17 -7.98 -29.46
N ALA A 21 -9.76 -6.84 -29.10
CA ALA A 21 -9.40 -6.02 -27.95
C ALA A 21 -9.89 -6.67 -26.64
N SER A 22 -8.97 -7.27 -25.90
CA SER A 22 -9.10 -7.40 -24.45
C SER A 22 -8.43 -6.18 -23.82
N ALA A 23 -9.20 -5.36 -23.13
CA ALA A 23 -8.77 -4.10 -22.52
C ALA A 23 -7.73 -4.37 -21.41
N LEU A 24 -6.50 -3.95 -21.68
CA LEU A 24 -5.43 -3.80 -20.71
C LEU A 24 -5.25 -2.30 -20.46
N PRO A 25 -4.85 -1.86 -19.25
CA PRO A 25 -4.63 -0.44 -19.02
C PRO A 25 -3.49 0.06 -19.93
N ALA A 26 -3.85 0.79 -20.95
CA ALA A 26 -2.92 1.50 -21.80
C ALA A 26 -2.51 2.80 -21.11
N PHE A 27 -1.29 3.29 -21.37
CA PHE A 27 -1.00 4.70 -21.14
C PHE A 27 -2.02 5.52 -21.92
N ALA A 28 -2.93 6.19 -21.23
CA ALA A 28 -3.87 7.09 -21.87
C ALA A 28 -3.15 8.42 -22.13
N ALA A 29 -2.93 8.74 -23.40
CA ALA A 29 -2.61 10.12 -23.77
C ALA A 29 -3.91 10.92 -23.65
N ALA A 30 -3.99 11.80 -22.67
CA ALA A 30 -5.07 12.78 -22.62
C ALA A 30 -4.97 13.69 -23.88
N PRO A 31 -6.10 14.06 -24.50
CA PRO A 31 -6.08 15.02 -25.58
C PRO A 31 -5.43 16.31 -25.08
N ALA A 32 -4.51 16.88 -25.86
CA ALA A 32 -3.86 18.14 -25.56
C ALA A 32 -4.92 19.20 -25.24
N ALA A 33 -5.01 19.57 -23.99
CA ALA A 33 -5.88 20.66 -23.54
C ALA A 33 -5.30 21.95 -24.10
N GLY A 34 -5.97 22.51 -25.10
CA GLY A 34 -5.69 23.84 -25.57
C GLY A 34 -5.75 24.82 -24.41
N ALA A 35 -4.75 25.72 -24.32
CA ALA A 35 -4.70 26.76 -23.31
C ALA A 35 -5.96 27.63 -23.39
N SER A 36 -6.94 27.30 -22.58
CA SER A 36 -8.12 28.12 -22.32
C SER A 36 -7.86 28.91 -21.05
N SER A 37 -7.55 30.18 -21.22
CA SER A 37 -7.63 31.17 -20.15
C SER A 37 -9.13 31.34 -19.79
N ALA A 38 -9.60 30.60 -18.83
CA ALA A 38 -10.86 30.82 -18.18
C ALA A 38 -10.77 30.33 -16.74
N THR A 39 -11.17 31.16 -15.83
CA THR A 39 -11.57 30.85 -14.47
C THR A 39 -12.64 29.73 -14.47
N GLY A 40 -12.28 28.56 -14.92
CA GLY A 40 -13.08 27.36 -14.94
C GLY A 40 -13.25 26.89 -13.50
N ARG A 41 -14.45 26.99 -12.99
CA ARG A 41 -14.87 26.50 -11.68
C ARG A 41 -14.53 24.99 -11.62
N PHE A 42 -13.65 24.59 -10.72
CA PHE A 42 -13.33 23.17 -10.46
C PHE A 42 -14.61 22.43 -10.03
N VAL A 43 -15.12 21.57 -10.93
CA VAL A 43 -16.34 20.80 -10.70
C VAL A 43 -15.99 19.45 -10.08
N SER A 44 -16.65 19.08 -9.00
CA SER A 44 -16.47 17.79 -8.32
C SER A 44 -16.55 16.61 -9.30
N LYS A 45 -15.59 15.69 -9.22
CA LYS A 45 -15.55 14.44 -10.00
C LYS A 45 -16.16 13.26 -9.23
N ARG A 46 -16.65 13.49 -8.02
CA ARG A 46 -17.29 12.45 -7.22
C ARG A 46 -18.57 11.95 -7.90
N PRO A 47 -18.90 10.66 -7.78
CA PRO A 47 -20.19 10.15 -8.23
C PRO A 47 -21.36 10.91 -7.56
N PRO A 48 -22.50 11.05 -8.24
CA PRO A 48 -23.73 11.52 -7.58
C PRO A 48 -24.00 10.73 -6.30
N ARG A 49 -24.49 11.40 -5.25
CA ARG A 49 -24.65 10.79 -3.92
C ARG A 49 -25.39 9.45 -3.94
N ALA A 50 -26.40 9.31 -4.80
CA ALA A 50 -27.17 8.06 -4.93
C ALA A 50 -26.38 6.90 -5.56
N GLN A 51 -25.27 7.19 -6.22
CA GLN A 51 -24.39 6.19 -6.86
C GLN A 51 -23.16 5.85 -6.02
N ARG A 52 -22.93 6.55 -4.89
CA ARG A 52 -21.83 6.27 -3.99
C ARG A 52 -22.09 4.98 -3.25
N ARG A 53 -21.09 4.12 -3.19
CA ARG A 53 -21.18 2.80 -2.53
C ARG A 53 -21.34 2.92 -1.02
N PHE A 54 -20.66 3.90 -0.42
CA PHE A 54 -20.74 4.17 1.01
C PHE A 54 -20.73 5.68 1.30
N VAL A 55 -21.58 6.11 2.22
CA VAL A 55 -21.67 7.52 2.62
C VAL A 55 -21.57 7.64 4.13
N SER A 56 -20.54 8.35 4.60
CA SER A 56 -20.35 8.69 6.01
C SER A 56 -20.65 10.18 6.24
N LYS A 57 -21.51 10.45 7.22
CA LYS A 57 -21.79 11.84 7.63
C LYS A 57 -20.54 12.53 8.19
N ALA A 58 -19.73 11.81 8.95
CA ALA A 58 -18.52 12.35 9.54
C ALA A 58 -17.48 12.71 8.49
N VAL A 59 -17.32 11.88 7.43
CA VAL A 59 -16.42 12.14 6.31
C VAL A 59 -16.91 13.36 5.50
N GLU A 60 -18.19 13.44 5.17
CA GLU A 60 -18.74 14.61 4.44
C GLU A 60 -18.55 15.92 5.23
N GLN A 61 -18.74 15.88 6.55
CA GLN A 61 -18.47 17.03 7.41
C GLN A 61 -16.99 17.42 7.42
N GLN A 62 -16.08 16.44 7.50
CA GLN A 62 -14.65 16.68 7.47
C GLN A 62 -14.21 17.27 6.12
N ILE A 63 -14.75 16.77 5.00
CA ILE A 63 -14.50 17.33 3.67
C ILE A 63 -14.88 18.81 3.64
N ALA A 64 -16.09 19.14 4.06
CA ALA A 64 -16.58 20.52 4.07
C ALA A 64 -15.72 21.44 4.94
N GLN A 65 -15.35 20.98 6.15
CA GLN A 65 -14.52 21.74 7.10
C GLN A 65 -13.11 22.01 6.57
N ILE A 66 -12.45 21.00 6.03
CA ILE A 66 -11.05 21.12 5.55
C ILE A 66 -11.02 21.91 4.25
N LYS A 67 -11.92 21.60 3.28
CA LYS A 67 -12.04 22.32 2.01
C LYS A 67 -12.20 23.82 2.22
N ALA A 68 -13.00 24.25 3.21
CA ALA A 68 -13.18 25.67 3.56
C ALA A 68 -11.92 26.35 4.14
N ARG A 69 -10.88 25.57 4.46
CA ARG A 69 -9.59 26.07 5.00
C ARG A 69 -8.46 26.05 4.00
N ILE A 70 -8.68 25.47 2.82
CA ILE A 70 -7.70 25.41 1.73
C ILE A 70 -7.92 26.64 0.84
N ALA A 71 -6.94 27.51 0.74
CA ALA A 71 -7.01 28.73 -0.07
C ALA A 71 -6.92 28.46 -1.58
N ASP A 72 -6.10 27.48 -1.97
CA ASP A 72 -5.93 27.07 -3.37
C ASP A 72 -7.16 26.27 -3.84
N PRO A 73 -7.95 26.77 -4.82
CA PRO A 73 -9.18 26.10 -5.26
C PRO A 73 -8.93 24.76 -5.95
N GLU A 74 -7.78 24.58 -6.61
CA GLU A 74 -7.43 23.32 -7.26
C GLU A 74 -7.06 22.25 -6.22
N LEU A 75 -6.28 22.62 -5.22
CA LEU A 75 -5.96 21.73 -4.10
C LEU A 75 -7.20 21.34 -3.30
N ALA A 76 -8.14 22.29 -3.08
CA ALA A 76 -9.40 22.04 -2.43
C ALA A 76 -10.30 21.06 -3.23
N TRP A 77 -10.30 21.19 -4.54
CA TRP A 77 -11.00 20.29 -5.47
C TRP A 77 -10.38 18.91 -5.50
N LEU A 78 -9.03 18.78 -5.55
CA LEU A 78 -8.35 17.51 -5.46
C LEU A 78 -8.65 16.79 -4.15
N PHE A 79 -8.62 17.50 -3.03
CA PHE A 79 -8.97 16.92 -1.72
C PHE A 79 -10.42 16.41 -1.70
N GLU A 80 -11.36 17.17 -2.23
CA GLU A 80 -12.79 16.76 -2.32
C GLU A 80 -12.98 15.48 -3.14
N ASN A 81 -12.21 15.30 -4.21
CA ASN A 81 -12.32 14.14 -5.07
C ASN A 81 -11.57 12.92 -4.49
N CYS A 82 -10.34 13.14 -4.06
CA CYS A 82 -9.42 12.06 -3.66
C CYS A 82 -9.77 11.47 -2.30
N TYR A 83 -10.00 12.32 -1.29
CA TYR A 83 -10.20 11.83 0.08
C TYR A 83 -11.35 10.81 0.21
N PRO A 84 -12.55 11.05 -0.33
CA PRO A 84 -13.66 10.10 -0.22
C PRO A 84 -13.68 9.02 -1.30
N ASN A 85 -12.72 9.00 -2.23
CA ASN A 85 -12.77 8.16 -3.43
C ASN A 85 -12.98 6.67 -3.10
N THR A 86 -12.27 6.13 -2.11
CA THR A 86 -12.45 4.75 -1.64
C THR A 86 -13.88 4.48 -1.17
N LEU A 87 -14.45 5.35 -0.34
CA LEU A 87 -15.82 5.17 0.15
C LEU A 87 -16.86 5.29 -0.97
N ASP A 88 -16.62 6.21 -1.88
CA ASP A 88 -17.54 6.48 -2.99
C ASP A 88 -17.59 5.32 -4.00
N THR A 89 -16.47 4.54 -4.17
CA THR A 89 -16.31 3.65 -5.33
C THR A 89 -15.96 2.20 -5.02
N THR A 90 -15.34 1.90 -3.86
CA THR A 90 -14.72 0.59 -3.63
C THR A 90 -15.31 -0.22 -2.48
N VAL A 91 -16.07 0.40 -1.59
CA VAL A 91 -16.60 -0.25 -0.37
C VAL A 91 -17.90 -0.98 -0.65
N GLU A 92 -17.93 -2.26 -0.36
CA GLU A 92 -19.14 -3.11 -0.41
C GLU A 92 -19.45 -3.61 1.01
N THR A 93 -20.60 -3.22 1.55
CA THR A 93 -21.01 -3.62 2.89
C THR A 93 -22.14 -4.63 2.87
N GLY A 94 -22.13 -5.57 3.79
CA GLY A 94 -23.12 -6.63 3.87
C GLY A 94 -23.18 -7.30 5.24
N THR A 95 -23.55 -8.56 5.20
CA THR A 95 -23.58 -9.47 6.37
C THR A 95 -23.13 -10.85 5.91
N ARG A 96 -22.19 -11.46 6.65
CA ARG A 96 -21.69 -12.80 6.43
C ARG A 96 -21.79 -13.59 7.72
N ASN A 97 -22.45 -14.76 7.68
CA ASN A 97 -22.68 -15.60 8.87
C ASN A 97 -23.30 -14.83 10.06
N GLY A 98 -24.22 -13.90 9.78
CA GLY A 98 -24.87 -13.10 10.81
C GLY A 98 -24.06 -11.93 11.37
N LYS A 99 -22.80 -11.77 10.97
CA LYS A 99 -21.89 -10.67 11.38
C LYS A 99 -21.80 -9.59 10.31
N PRO A 100 -21.45 -8.33 10.67
CA PRO A 100 -21.09 -7.32 9.67
C PRO A 100 -19.99 -7.83 8.74
N ASP A 101 -20.08 -7.45 7.48
CA ASP A 101 -19.10 -7.80 6.45
C ASP A 101 -18.81 -6.58 5.58
N THR A 102 -17.55 -6.38 5.25
CA THR A 102 -17.13 -5.32 4.36
C THR A 102 -16.01 -5.82 3.45
N PHE A 103 -16.26 -5.73 2.15
CA PHE A 103 -15.30 -6.04 1.10
C PHE A 103 -14.86 -4.73 0.44
N VAL A 104 -13.56 -4.47 0.40
CA VAL A 104 -13.00 -3.24 -0.18
C VAL A 104 -12.16 -3.64 -1.38
N ILE A 105 -12.65 -3.34 -2.57
CA ILE A 105 -11.93 -3.66 -3.81
C ILE A 105 -10.75 -2.72 -4.04
N THR A 106 -9.76 -3.23 -4.76
CA THR A 106 -8.58 -2.44 -5.12
C THR A 106 -8.86 -1.62 -6.38
N GLY A 107 -9.55 -0.52 -6.21
CA GLY A 107 -9.84 0.45 -7.27
C GLY A 107 -10.61 -0.15 -8.45
N ASP A 108 -9.97 -0.22 -9.60
CA ASP A 108 -10.48 -0.75 -10.86
C ASP A 108 -10.45 -2.28 -10.97
N ILE A 109 -9.88 -2.96 -9.97
CA ILE A 109 -9.81 -4.43 -9.90
C ILE A 109 -10.82 -4.93 -8.87
N HIS A 110 -11.78 -5.76 -9.31
CA HIS A 110 -12.82 -6.33 -8.43
C HIS A 110 -12.29 -7.53 -7.62
N ALA A 111 -11.27 -7.27 -6.82
CA ALA A 111 -10.69 -8.16 -5.82
C ALA A 111 -10.18 -7.34 -4.64
N MET A 112 -10.04 -7.95 -3.47
CA MET A 112 -9.60 -7.29 -2.24
C MET A 112 -8.19 -7.75 -1.89
N TRP A 113 -7.21 -6.86 -1.96
CA TRP A 113 -5.90 -7.04 -1.35
C TRP A 113 -5.98 -6.72 0.14
N LEU A 114 -5.31 -7.51 0.98
CA LEU A 114 -5.27 -7.26 2.43
C LEU A 114 -4.58 -5.93 2.75
N ARG A 115 -3.52 -5.60 2.06
CA ARG A 115 -2.80 -4.32 2.14
C ARG A 115 -3.70 -3.15 1.76
N ASP A 116 -4.22 -3.16 0.54
CA ASP A 116 -5.00 -2.06 -0.03
C ASP A 116 -6.27 -1.79 0.76
N SER A 117 -7.02 -2.85 1.10
CA SER A 117 -8.26 -2.72 1.87
C SER A 117 -8.08 -2.09 3.24
N SER A 118 -6.89 -2.22 3.84
CA SER A 118 -6.52 -1.56 5.09
C SER A 118 -6.07 -0.11 4.86
N ALA A 119 -5.15 0.10 3.92
CA ALA A 119 -4.55 1.40 3.63
C ALA A 119 -5.57 2.41 3.09
N GLN A 120 -6.46 1.95 2.19
CA GLN A 120 -7.49 2.78 1.57
C GLN A 120 -8.52 3.35 2.56
N VAL A 121 -8.73 2.71 3.71
CA VAL A 121 -9.71 3.17 4.69
C VAL A 121 -9.07 3.78 5.95
N HIS A 122 -7.75 3.71 6.05
CA HIS A 122 -6.99 4.15 7.22
C HIS A 122 -7.33 5.58 7.69
N PRO A 123 -7.43 6.61 6.81
CA PRO A 123 -7.69 7.99 7.25
C PRO A 123 -9.09 8.21 7.86
N TYR A 124 -10.01 7.25 7.71
CA TYR A 124 -11.34 7.34 8.29
C TYR A 124 -11.43 6.75 9.70
N VAL A 125 -10.41 6.04 10.17
CA VAL A 125 -10.39 5.40 11.51
C VAL A 125 -10.75 6.36 12.64
N PRO A 126 -10.18 7.59 12.73
CA PRO A 126 -10.51 8.51 13.81
C PRO A 126 -11.99 8.95 13.82
N LEU A 127 -12.64 8.92 12.65
CA LEU A 127 -14.04 9.30 12.51
C LEU A 127 -15.01 8.22 12.96
N ALA A 128 -14.61 6.95 13.00
CA ALA A 128 -15.43 5.82 13.43
C ALA A 128 -15.90 5.99 14.89
N ARG A 129 -15.18 6.75 15.72
CA ARG A 129 -15.61 7.07 17.10
C ARG A 129 -16.98 7.73 17.15
N ARG A 130 -17.32 8.58 16.16
CA ARG A 130 -18.54 9.41 16.11
C ARG A 130 -19.51 9.05 14.98
N ASP A 131 -19.18 8.06 14.14
CA ASP A 131 -20.00 7.62 13.02
C ASP A 131 -20.30 6.12 13.10
N PRO A 132 -21.53 5.72 13.49
CA PRO A 132 -21.91 4.32 13.59
C PRO A 132 -21.82 3.55 12.26
N ALA A 133 -22.00 4.22 11.11
CA ALA A 133 -21.87 3.59 9.81
C ALA A 133 -20.40 3.19 9.53
N LEU A 134 -19.45 4.10 9.80
CA LEU A 134 -18.04 3.79 9.73
C LEU A 134 -17.64 2.68 10.71
N ARG A 135 -18.16 2.73 11.94
CA ARG A 135 -17.91 1.67 12.93
C ARG A 135 -18.33 0.31 12.41
N ARG A 136 -19.55 0.21 11.83
CA ARG A 136 -20.03 -1.04 11.23
C ARG A 136 -19.18 -1.47 10.03
N MET A 137 -18.74 -0.53 9.19
CA MET A 137 -17.84 -0.79 8.05
C MET A 137 -16.51 -1.38 8.54
N PHE A 138 -15.86 -0.76 9.53
CA PHE A 138 -14.59 -1.27 10.09
C PHE A 138 -14.78 -2.63 10.77
N HIS A 139 -15.86 -2.83 11.51
CA HIS A 139 -16.18 -4.14 12.07
C HIS A 139 -16.23 -5.20 10.96
N GLY A 140 -16.98 -4.93 9.89
CA GLY A 140 -17.10 -5.83 8.75
C GLY A 140 -15.77 -6.08 8.06
N LEU A 141 -14.92 -5.08 7.90
CA LEU A 141 -13.61 -5.22 7.27
C LEU A 141 -12.66 -6.10 8.10
N ILE A 142 -12.60 -5.86 9.43
CA ILE A 142 -11.75 -6.65 10.34
C ILE A 142 -12.17 -8.13 10.31
N GLN A 143 -13.47 -8.40 10.30
CA GLN A 143 -14.02 -9.76 10.20
C GLN A 143 -13.72 -10.39 8.83
N ARG A 144 -13.86 -9.63 7.74
CA ARG A 144 -13.54 -10.11 6.39
C ARG A 144 -12.05 -10.45 6.26
N GLN A 145 -11.17 -9.59 6.74
CA GLN A 145 -9.73 -9.82 6.70
C GLN A 145 -9.32 -11.05 7.54
N ALA A 146 -9.91 -11.24 8.71
CA ALA A 146 -9.69 -12.44 9.54
C ALA A 146 -10.10 -13.72 8.79
N ALA A 147 -11.24 -13.71 8.11
CA ALA A 147 -11.70 -14.84 7.29
C ALA A 147 -10.76 -15.10 6.10
N CYS A 148 -10.26 -14.06 5.42
CA CYS A 148 -9.28 -14.18 4.33
C CYS A 148 -7.96 -14.80 4.82
N ILE A 149 -7.42 -14.34 5.95
CA ILE A 149 -6.20 -14.88 6.56
C ILE A 149 -6.38 -16.36 6.94
N THR A 150 -7.53 -16.73 7.49
CA THR A 150 -7.85 -18.13 7.83
C THR A 150 -7.98 -19.00 6.59
N LEU A 151 -8.51 -18.45 5.48
CA LEU A 151 -8.61 -19.15 4.21
C LEU A 151 -7.23 -19.47 3.63
N ASP A 152 -6.39 -18.45 3.48
CA ASP A 152 -5.01 -18.61 2.99
C ASP A 152 -4.11 -17.45 3.43
N PRO A 153 -3.23 -17.64 4.43
CA PRO A 153 -2.35 -16.59 4.91
C PRO A 153 -1.24 -16.21 3.92
N TYR A 154 -1.05 -16.98 2.85
CA TYR A 154 -0.07 -16.69 1.80
C TYR A 154 -0.64 -15.92 0.62
N ALA A 155 -1.97 -15.73 0.58
CA ALA A 155 -2.61 -14.96 -0.46
C ALA A 155 -2.58 -13.46 -0.16
N ASN A 156 -2.28 -12.65 -1.17
CA ASN A 156 -2.34 -11.18 -1.09
C ASN A 156 -3.73 -10.66 -1.52
N ALA A 157 -4.43 -11.35 -2.44
CA ALA A 157 -5.71 -10.90 -2.98
C ALA A 157 -6.80 -11.98 -2.92
N PHE A 158 -8.03 -11.53 -2.64
CA PHE A 158 -9.20 -12.39 -2.47
C PHE A 158 -10.35 -11.94 -3.39
N LEU A 159 -11.17 -12.92 -3.78
CA LEU A 159 -12.34 -12.70 -4.63
C LEU A 159 -13.60 -12.45 -3.78
N PRO A 160 -14.61 -11.73 -4.32
CA PRO A 160 -15.92 -11.65 -3.70
C PRO A 160 -16.54 -13.03 -3.50
N ASP A 161 -17.41 -13.17 -2.48
CA ASP A 161 -18.11 -14.43 -2.22
C ASP A 161 -18.91 -14.88 -3.44
N GLY A 162 -18.83 -16.17 -3.74
CA GLY A 162 -19.49 -16.77 -4.90
C GLY A 162 -18.79 -16.57 -6.25
N GLN A 163 -17.76 -15.75 -6.33
CA GLN A 163 -16.96 -15.63 -7.55
C GLN A 163 -16.00 -16.82 -7.66
N THR A 164 -16.14 -17.60 -8.71
CA THR A 164 -15.29 -18.77 -8.99
C THR A 164 -14.20 -18.47 -10.03
N GLN A 165 -14.40 -17.44 -10.85
CA GLN A 165 -13.46 -17.04 -11.89
C GLN A 165 -12.28 -16.30 -11.28
N ARG A 166 -11.08 -16.88 -11.44
CA ARG A 166 -9.81 -16.26 -11.01
C ARG A 166 -9.50 -14.98 -11.78
N LEU A 167 -8.60 -14.17 -11.26
CA LEU A 167 -8.04 -13.05 -11.98
C LEU A 167 -7.30 -13.54 -13.22
N LYS A 168 -7.44 -12.83 -14.35
CA LYS A 168 -6.92 -13.30 -15.65
C LYS A 168 -5.43 -13.62 -15.62
N TRP A 169 -4.64 -12.84 -14.89
CA TRP A 169 -3.20 -13.02 -14.81
C TRP A 169 -2.77 -14.15 -13.86
N SER A 170 -3.65 -14.59 -12.95
CA SER A 170 -3.35 -15.67 -11.99
C SER A 170 -3.83 -17.07 -12.47
N LEU A 171 -4.41 -17.17 -13.66
CA LEU A 171 -4.99 -18.42 -14.17
C LEU A 171 -3.97 -19.56 -14.28
N ASN A 172 -2.72 -19.22 -14.63
CA ASN A 172 -1.65 -20.20 -14.86
C ASN A 172 -0.61 -20.19 -13.73
N ASP A 173 -0.90 -19.58 -12.57
CA ASP A 173 0.00 -19.59 -11.44
C ASP A 173 0.17 -21.02 -10.89
N ILE A 174 1.41 -21.41 -10.69
CA ILE A 174 1.82 -22.71 -10.13
C ILE A 174 2.05 -22.49 -8.64
N THR A 175 0.99 -22.64 -7.87
CA THR A 175 0.93 -22.52 -6.40
C THR A 175 -0.33 -23.22 -5.91
N GLU A 176 -0.45 -23.45 -4.60
CA GLU A 176 -1.66 -24.05 -3.99
C GLU A 176 -2.83 -23.06 -3.96
N MET A 177 -3.48 -22.85 -5.10
CA MET A 177 -4.54 -21.86 -5.24
C MET A 177 -5.87 -22.39 -4.69
N LYS A 178 -6.40 -21.76 -3.65
CA LYS A 178 -7.69 -22.14 -3.02
C LYS A 178 -8.87 -21.40 -3.66
N PRO A 179 -10.10 -21.97 -3.65
CA PRO A 179 -11.30 -21.23 -4.02
C PRO A 179 -11.47 -19.96 -3.17
N GLY A 180 -11.83 -18.84 -3.81
CA GLY A 180 -11.92 -17.53 -3.14
C GLY A 180 -10.61 -16.74 -3.10
N VAL A 181 -9.47 -17.34 -3.47
CA VAL A 181 -8.21 -16.64 -3.64
C VAL A 181 -8.10 -16.08 -5.04
N GLY A 182 -7.82 -14.78 -5.16
CA GLY A 182 -7.60 -14.08 -6.43
C GLY A 182 -6.15 -14.17 -6.90
N GLU A 183 -5.21 -13.97 -5.99
CA GLU A 183 -3.77 -14.08 -6.22
C GLU A 183 -3.08 -14.56 -4.96
N ARG A 184 -2.04 -15.39 -5.13
CA ARG A 184 -1.32 -16.02 -4.01
C ARG A 184 0.17 -15.64 -4.00
N LYS A 185 0.46 -14.35 -4.09
CA LYS A 185 1.81 -13.82 -3.89
C LYS A 185 2.04 -13.59 -2.40
N TRP A 186 3.05 -14.26 -1.82
CA TRP A 186 3.36 -14.13 -0.40
C TRP A 186 4.13 -12.84 -0.12
N GLU A 187 3.50 -11.99 0.64
CA GLU A 187 3.99 -10.69 1.11
C GLU A 187 3.82 -10.61 2.64
N VAL A 188 4.89 -10.32 3.36
CA VAL A 188 4.83 -10.19 4.83
C VAL A 188 3.88 -9.08 5.26
N ASP A 189 3.87 -7.98 4.53
CA ASP A 189 3.02 -6.81 4.83
C ASP A 189 1.53 -7.09 4.64
N SER A 190 1.15 -8.02 3.77
CA SER A 190 -0.25 -8.44 3.61
C SER A 190 -0.87 -8.96 4.92
N LEU A 191 -0.07 -9.51 5.85
CA LEU A 191 -0.54 -9.89 7.18
C LEU A 191 -0.35 -8.80 8.24
N CYS A 192 0.51 -7.81 8.00
CA CYS A 192 0.75 -6.69 8.91
C CYS A 192 -0.38 -5.64 8.84
N TYR A 193 -0.86 -5.33 7.65
CA TYR A 193 -1.89 -4.32 7.43
C TYR A 193 -3.22 -4.60 8.16
N PRO A 194 -3.76 -5.84 8.17
CA PRO A 194 -4.93 -6.19 8.98
C PRO A 194 -4.73 -5.98 10.49
N ILE A 195 -3.52 -6.23 11.00
CA ILE A 195 -3.20 -5.96 12.41
C ILE A 195 -3.18 -4.46 12.69
N ARG A 196 -2.51 -3.68 11.82
CA ARG A 196 -2.43 -2.22 11.93
C ARG A 196 -3.81 -1.59 11.98
N ILE A 197 -4.67 -1.89 11.00
CA ILE A 197 -6.01 -1.27 10.94
C ILE A 197 -6.88 -1.69 12.12
N ALA A 198 -6.79 -2.95 12.56
CA ALA A 198 -7.49 -3.46 13.73
C ALA A 198 -7.04 -2.75 15.02
N HIS A 199 -5.72 -2.62 15.22
CA HIS A 199 -5.14 -1.94 16.38
C HIS A 199 -5.57 -0.46 16.41
N GLU A 200 -5.44 0.26 15.31
CA GLU A 200 -5.77 1.67 15.25
C GLU A 200 -7.27 1.92 15.41
N TYR A 201 -8.13 1.08 14.83
CA TYR A 201 -9.57 1.11 15.06
C TYR A 201 -9.92 0.93 16.55
N TRP A 202 -9.36 -0.10 17.19
CA TRP A 202 -9.56 -0.31 18.62
C TRP A 202 -9.08 0.88 19.45
N ARG A 203 -7.89 1.39 19.18
CA ARG A 203 -7.34 2.56 19.89
C ARG A 203 -8.19 3.81 19.72
N ALA A 204 -8.74 4.03 18.54
CA ALA A 204 -9.57 5.20 18.26
C ALA A 204 -10.97 5.11 18.87
N THR A 205 -11.57 3.90 18.90
CA THR A 205 -12.99 3.74 19.23
C THR A 205 -13.25 3.09 20.57
N GLY A 206 -12.31 2.29 21.08
CA GLY A 206 -12.53 1.41 22.24
C GLY A 206 -13.48 0.23 21.96
N ASP A 207 -13.94 0.07 20.71
CA ASP A 207 -14.87 -1.00 20.33
C ASP A 207 -14.15 -2.36 20.30
N THR A 208 -14.70 -3.33 21.00
CA THR A 208 -14.15 -4.69 21.10
C THR A 208 -14.94 -5.72 20.29
N ALA A 209 -16.09 -5.34 19.73
CA ALA A 209 -17.00 -6.25 19.04
C ALA A 209 -16.37 -7.00 17.84
N PRO A 210 -15.43 -6.42 17.05
CA PRO A 210 -14.80 -7.14 15.94
C PRO A 210 -13.80 -8.22 16.36
N PHE A 211 -13.35 -8.24 17.63
CA PHE A 211 -12.22 -9.06 18.10
C PHE A 211 -12.70 -10.31 18.79
N ASP A 212 -13.45 -11.12 18.07
CA ASP A 212 -13.99 -12.39 18.55
C ASP A 212 -13.01 -13.57 18.38
N ASP A 213 -13.49 -14.79 18.61
CA ASP A 213 -12.67 -16.01 18.50
C ASP A 213 -12.18 -16.28 17.08
N ASP A 214 -12.97 -15.91 16.04
CA ASP A 214 -12.53 -16.05 14.65
C ASP A 214 -11.36 -15.11 14.33
N TRP A 215 -11.45 -13.86 14.80
CA TRP A 215 -10.34 -12.91 14.68
C TRP A 215 -9.10 -13.40 15.44
N ARG A 216 -9.28 -13.87 16.69
CA ARG A 216 -8.18 -14.42 17.49
C ARG A 216 -7.51 -15.60 16.80
N ALA A 217 -8.29 -16.55 16.27
CA ALA A 217 -7.76 -17.68 15.51
C ALA A 217 -6.95 -17.25 14.29
N ALA A 218 -7.42 -16.24 13.53
CA ALA A 218 -6.68 -15.67 12.41
C ALA A 218 -5.33 -15.07 12.85
N MET A 219 -5.26 -14.40 14.01
CA MET A 219 -4.00 -13.84 14.52
C MET A 219 -2.98 -14.93 14.88
N HIS A 220 -3.42 -16.07 15.43
CA HIS A 220 -2.54 -17.24 15.63
C HIS A 220 -2.01 -17.78 14.26
N VAL A 221 -2.84 -17.79 13.23
CA VAL A 221 -2.41 -18.16 11.87
C VAL A 221 -1.32 -17.21 11.37
N VAL A 222 -1.44 -15.90 11.60
CA VAL A 222 -0.40 -14.91 11.24
C VAL A 222 0.94 -15.26 11.88
N VAL A 223 0.96 -15.42 13.20
CA VAL A 223 2.20 -15.70 13.94
C VAL A 223 2.83 -17.03 13.49
N LYS A 224 2.01 -18.07 13.32
CA LYS A 224 2.45 -19.36 12.77
C LYS A 224 3.08 -19.22 11.38
N THR A 225 2.48 -18.40 10.51
CA THR A 225 2.97 -18.17 9.14
C THR A 225 4.30 -17.41 9.17
N PHE A 226 4.44 -16.38 9.99
CA PHE A 226 5.71 -15.67 10.16
C PHE A 226 6.80 -16.60 10.65
N ARG A 227 6.52 -17.46 11.66
CA ARG A 227 7.47 -18.47 12.14
C ARG A 227 7.89 -19.44 11.02
N ALA A 228 6.93 -19.96 10.24
CA ALA A 228 7.24 -20.84 9.12
C ALA A 228 8.13 -20.15 8.07
N GLN A 229 7.91 -18.85 7.82
CA GLN A 229 8.67 -18.09 6.85
C GLN A 229 9.98 -17.48 7.40
N GLN A 230 10.33 -17.68 8.66
CA GLN A 230 11.72 -17.53 9.10
C GLN A 230 12.64 -18.61 8.48
N ARG A 231 12.06 -19.74 8.01
CA ARG A 231 12.75 -20.82 7.29
C ARG A 231 13.95 -21.40 8.03
N LYS A 232 13.90 -21.48 9.37
CA LYS A 232 15.01 -21.95 10.21
C LYS A 232 15.34 -23.42 9.98
N ASP A 233 14.31 -24.25 9.82
CA ASP A 233 14.46 -25.71 9.74
C ASP A 233 14.31 -26.24 8.29
N ASN A 234 13.59 -25.52 7.44
CA ASN A 234 13.32 -25.90 6.05
C ASN A 234 12.94 -24.69 5.21
N ARG A 235 12.66 -24.88 3.91
CA ARG A 235 12.30 -23.82 2.97
C ARG A 235 10.88 -23.24 3.16
N GLY A 236 10.13 -23.74 4.15
CA GLY A 236 8.70 -23.39 4.33
C GLY A 236 7.78 -24.08 3.31
N PRO A 237 6.46 -23.97 3.53
CA PRO A 237 5.46 -24.65 2.68
C PRO A 237 5.08 -23.86 1.43
N TYR A 238 5.55 -22.62 1.28
CA TYR A 238 5.15 -21.72 0.20
C TYR A 238 6.05 -21.85 -1.02
N VAL A 239 5.42 -22.02 -2.18
CA VAL A 239 6.04 -21.96 -3.51
C VAL A 239 5.15 -21.18 -4.46
N PHE A 240 5.76 -20.48 -5.40
CA PHE A 240 5.05 -19.74 -6.44
C PHE A 240 5.87 -19.65 -7.71
N GLN A 241 5.25 -19.99 -8.83
CA GLN A 241 5.77 -19.67 -10.16
C GLN A 241 4.63 -19.16 -11.04
N ARG A 242 4.95 -18.25 -11.92
CA ARG A 242 4.06 -17.75 -12.97
C ARG A 242 4.77 -17.90 -14.32
N PRO A 243 4.17 -18.53 -15.33
CA PRO A 243 4.69 -18.50 -16.69
C PRO A 243 4.72 -17.08 -17.21
N SER A 244 5.87 -16.42 -17.10
CA SER A 244 6.07 -15.01 -17.47
C SER A 244 7.50 -14.81 -17.97
N PRO A 245 7.72 -13.98 -19.01
CA PRO A 245 9.06 -13.58 -19.42
C PRO A 245 9.71 -12.57 -18.45
N LEU A 246 8.94 -12.03 -17.49
CA LEU A 246 9.39 -11.03 -16.54
C LEU A 246 9.85 -11.69 -15.24
N ALA A 247 11.09 -11.46 -14.86
CA ALA A 247 11.67 -11.98 -13.62
C ALA A 247 10.96 -11.45 -12.35
N THR A 248 10.31 -10.30 -12.43
CA THR A 248 9.53 -9.71 -11.33
C THR A 248 8.17 -10.38 -11.10
N GLU A 249 7.71 -11.21 -12.05
CA GLU A 249 6.39 -11.86 -11.95
C GLU A 249 6.46 -13.28 -11.38
N THR A 250 7.64 -13.85 -11.18
CA THR A 250 7.82 -15.26 -10.81
C THR A 250 9.00 -15.46 -9.88
N LEU A 251 9.03 -16.59 -9.19
CA LEU A 251 10.14 -16.98 -8.33
C LEU A 251 11.02 -18.04 -9.00
N VAL A 252 12.31 -17.92 -8.83
CA VAL A 252 13.32 -18.90 -9.28
C VAL A 252 13.39 -20.11 -8.32
N LEU A 253 14.24 -21.08 -8.65
CA LEU A 253 14.50 -22.27 -7.82
C LEU A 253 13.21 -22.98 -7.42
N GLU A 254 12.46 -23.43 -8.43
CA GLU A 254 11.19 -24.20 -8.24
C GLU A 254 10.14 -23.43 -7.42
N GLY A 255 10.20 -22.09 -7.44
CA GLY A 255 9.23 -21.26 -6.75
C GLY A 255 9.58 -20.90 -5.31
N TYR A 256 10.77 -21.26 -4.83
CA TYR A 256 11.25 -20.93 -3.48
C TYR A 256 11.94 -19.56 -3.36
N GLY A 257 12.21 -18.90 -4.51
CA GLY A 257 12.93 -17.62 -4.56
C GLY A 257 14.45 -17.79 -4.50
N GLN A 258 15.18 -16.67 -4.50
CA GLN A 258 16.64 -16.67 -4.45
C GLN A 258 17.17 -17.30 -3.15
N PRO A 259 18.37 -17.91 -3.18
CA PRO A 259 19.00 -18.49 -1.98
C PRO A 259 19.21 -17.43 -0.91
N THR A 260 18.91 -17.80 0.32
CA THR A 260 19.15 -16.98 1.50
C THR A 260 19.79 -17.81 2.61
N ARG A 261 20.49 -17.13 3.52
CA ARG A 261 20.84 -17.70 4.82
C ARG A 261 19.80 -17.26 5.83
N PRO A 262 18.96 -18.19 6.38
CA PRO A 262 18.03 -17.87 7.46
C PRO A 262 18.78 -17.26 8.65
N ASN A 263 18.26 -16.16 9.18
CA ASN A 263 18.95 -15.37 10.19
C ASN A 263 18.02 -14.81 11.28
N GLY A 264 16.74 -15.21 11.28
CA GLY A 264 15.72 -14.74 12.19
C GLY A 264 14.73 -13.74 11.54
N MET A 265 15.08 -13.13 10.41
CA MET A 265 14.12 -12.35 9.62
C MET A 265 13.09 -13.26 8.93
N ILE A 266 11.95 -12.68 8.56
CA ILE A 266 10.86 -13.35 7.84
C ILE A 266 11.09 -13.14 6.34
N HIS A 267 11.03 -14.23 5.56
CA HIS A 267 11.12 -14.16 4.11
C HIS A 267 9.82 -13.61 3.51
N SER A 268 9.90 -12.55 2.72
CA SER A 268 8.86 -12.05 1.84
C SER A 268 9.22 -12.39 0.40
N MET A 269 8.35 -13.08 -0.30
CA MET A 269 8.66 -13.49 -1.66
C MET A 269 8.37 -12.39 -2.67
N PHE A 270 7.38 -11.57 -2.35
CA PHE A 270 6.99 -10.43 -3.15
C PHE A 270 6.98 -9.15 -2.31
N ARG A 271 7.10 -8.03 -2.99
CA ARG A 271 7.03 -6.66 -2.47
C ARG A 271 5.58 -6.17 -2.47
N PRO A 272 5.26 -5.08 -1.77
CA PRO A 272 3.93 -4.46 -1.84
C PRO A 272 3.51 -4.00 -3.26
N SER A 273 4.44 -3.95 -4.21
CA SER A 273 4.18 -3.72 -5.63
C SER A 273 3.77 -4.97 -6.42
N ASP A 274 3.61 -6.10 -5.75
CA ASP A 274 3.41 -7.43 -6.36
C ASP A 274 4.63 -7.95 -7.15
N ASP A 275 5.78 -7.26 -7.11
CA ASP A 275 7.03 -7.67 -7.75
C ASP A 275 7.81 -8.63 -6.85
N ALA A 276 8.43 -9.66 -7.45
CA ALA A 276 9.27 -10.60 -6.74
C ALA A 276 10.50 -9.91 -6.11
N CYS A 277 10.80 -10.25 -4.86
CA CYS A 277 12.02 -9.81 -4.20
C CYS A 277 13.25 -10.41 -4.90
N VAL A 278 14.28 -9.59 -5.07
CA VAL A 278 15.60 -10.07 -5.49
C VAL A 278 16.24 -10.83 -4.35
N PHE A 279 16.21 -10.28 -3.15
CA PHE A 279 16.61 -10.99 -1.93
C PHE A 279 15.41 -11.10 -0.99
N PRO A 280 14.93 -12.32 -0.69
CA PRO A 280 13.68 -12.50 0.06
C PRO A 280 13.62 -11.96 1.48
N LEU A 281 14.74 -11.53 2.08
CA LEU A 281 14.74 -10.86 3.39
C LEU A 281 14.49 -9.35 3.18
N PHE A 282 13.23 -9.01 2.94
CA PHE A 282 12.77 -7.65 2.66
C PHE A 282 12.68 -6.83 3.94
N VAL A 283 13.60 -5.86 4.10
CA VAL A 283 13.80 -5.11 5.35
C VAL A 283 12.59 -4.28 5.77
N PRO A 284 11.94 -3.46 4.88
CA PRO A 284 10.79 -2.67 5.30
C PRO A 284 9.63 -3.50 5.85
N ALA A 285 9.31 -4.63 5.23
CA ALA A 285 8.24 -5.49 5.72
C ALA A 285 8.60 -6.20 7.03
N ASN A 286 9.86 -6.53 7.27
CA ASN A 286 10.32 -7.08 8.55
C ASN A 286 10.19 -6.05 9.68
N LEU A 287 10.55 -4.78 9.46
CA LEU A 287 10.35 -3.70 10.42
C LEU A 287 8.84 -3.47 10.70
N PHE A 288 8.01 -3.56 9.67
CA PHE A 288 6.56 -3.46 9.83
C PHE A 288 5.97 -4.67 10.57
N ALA A 289 6.51 -5.88 10.37
CA ALA A 289 6.13 -7.06 11.13
C ALA A 289 6.46 -6.91 12.63
N VAL A 290 7.61 -6.33 12.99
CA VAL A 290 7.96 -6.01 14.38
C VAL A 290 6.90 -5.10 15.02
N THR A 291 6.57 -4.00 14.33
CA THR A 291 5.53 -3.06 14.80
C THR A 291 4.18 -3.77 14.97
N SER A 292 3.76 -4.54 13.96
CA SER A 292 2.48 -5.26 13.97
C SER A 292 2.42 -6.32 15.07
N LEU A 293 3.48 -7.07 15.31
CA LEU A 293 3.55 -8.07 16.39
C LEU A 293 3.46 -7.43 17.78
N ARG A 294 4.06 -6.26 17.99
CA ARG A 294 3.93 -5.51 19.25
C ARG A 294 2.52 -4.95 19.45
N GLN A 295 1.88 -4.48 18.38
CA GLN A 295 0.47 -4.10 18.39
C GLN A 295 -0.41 -5.30 18.76
N LEU A 296 -0.17 -6.46 18.15
CA LEU A 296 -0.91 -7.68 18.41
C LEU A 296 -0.73 -8.18 19.85
N ALA A 297 0.50 -8.12 20.41
CA ALA A 297 0.76 -8.45 21.80
C ALA A 297 -0.07 -7.57 22.77
N THR A 298 -0.13 -6.26 22.49
CA THR A 298 -0.94 -5.31 23.25
C THR A 298 -2.43 -5.66 23.19
N MET A 299 -2.95 -5.95 21.99
CA MET A 299 -4.35 -6.33 21.78
C MET A 299 -4.69 -7.66 22.47
N SER A 300 -3.83 -8.67 22.37
CA SER A 300 -4.04 -9.99 22.96
C SER A 300 -4.17 -9.92 24.49
N THR A 301 -3.32 -9.12 25.12
CA THR A 301 -3.41 -8.89 26.57
C THR A 301 -4.68 -8.12 26.94
N ALA A 302 -4.97 -7.03 26.25
CA ALA A 302 -6.05 -6.11 26.63
C ALA A 302 -7.44 -6.68 26.32
N LEU A 303 -7.62 -7.36 25.18
CA LEU A 303 -8.91 -7.83 24.70
C LEU A 303 -9.26 -9.25 25.15
N HIS A 304 -8.27 -10.13 25.19
CA HIS A 304 -8.48 -11.55 25.45
C HIS A 304 -7.85 -12.06 26.75
N ARG A 305 -7.04 -11.24 27.43
CA ARG A 305 -6.21 -11.64 28.58
C ARG A 305 -5.28 -12.82 28.25
N ASP A 306 -4.94 -12.97 26.97
CA ASP A 306 -4.07 -14.03 26.47
C ASP A 306 -2.61 -13.60 26.58
N THR A 307 -2.08 -13.69 27.80
CA THR A 307 -0.70 -13.29 28.10
C THR A 307 0.32 -14.24 27.48
N ALA A 308 -0.05 -15.50 27.25
CA ALA A 308 0.84 -16.47 26.61
C ALA A 308 1.06 -16.13 25.14
N PHE A 309 0.00 -15.85 24.39
CA PHE A 309 0.11 -15.43 23.00
C PHE A 309 0.75 -14.05 22.87
N ALA A 310 0.47 -13.13 23.79
CA ALA A 310 1.15 -11.83 23.82
C ALA A 310 2.67 -11.98 24.02
N ALA A 311 3.10 -12.89 24.90
CA ALA A 311 4.53 -13.19 25.09
C ALA A 311 5.15 -13.82 23.83
N GLU A 312 4.43 -14.71 23.14
CA GLU A 312 4.87 -15.28 21.86
C GLU A 312 5.05 -14.20 20.79
N CYS A 313 4.10 -13.28 20.63
CA CYS A 313 4.19 -12.14 19.71
C CYS A 313 5.39 -11.26 20.05
N THR A 314 5.60 -10.94 21.33
CA THR A 314 6.74 -10.12 21.77
C THR A 314 8.08 -10.80 21.48
N ALA A 315 8.21 -12.08 21.79
CA ALA A 315 9.43 -12.84 21.56
C ALA A 315 9.76 -12.92 20.06
N LEU A 316 8.75 -13.10 19.19
CA LEU A 316 8.95 -13.08 17.76
C LEU A 316 9.34 -11.67 17.26
N ALA A 317 8.70 -10.62 17.77
CA ALA A 317 9.05 -9.24 17.44
C ALA A 317 10.50 -8.92 17.78
N ASP A 318 10.94 -9.29 18.99
CA ASP A 318 12.31 -9.02 19.46
C ASP A 318 13.35 -9.80 18.64
N GLU A 319 13.05 -11.04 18.27
CA GLU A 319 13.89 -11.84 17.41
C GLU A 319 14.02 -11.22 16.01
N VAL A 320 12.91 -10.86 15.38
CA VAL A 320 12.89 -10.27 14.03
C VAL A 320 13.56 -8.89 14.06
N GLU A 321 13.33 -8.07 15.08
CA GLU A 321 14.00 -6.77 15.21
C GLU A 321 15.51 -6.91 15.32
N THR A 322 15.98 -7.82 16.20
CA THR A 322 17.41 -8.07 16.40
C THR A 322 18.06 -8.49 15.08
N ALA A 323 17.45 -9.45 14.37
CA ALA A 323 17.95 -9.92 13.09
C ALA A 323 17.91 -8.81 12.02
N THR A 324 16.83 -8.04 11.96
CA THR A 324 16.70 -6.97 10.96
C THR A 324 17.71 -5.85 11.20
N ARG A 325 17.96 -5.48 12.46
CA ARG A 325 19.04 -4.54 12.80
C ARG A 325 20.42 -5.05 12.43
N GLN A 326 20.70 -6.32 12.71
CA GLN A 326 22.00 -6.91 12.45
C GLN A 326 22.31 -7.06 10.95
N PHE A 327 21.34 -7.48 10.14
CA PHE A 327 21.55 -7.81 8.73
C PHE A 327 21.03 -6.74 7.77
N GLY A 328 20.00 -5.97 8.16
CA GLY A 328 19.36 -4.95 7.33
C GLY A 328 19.99 -3.57 7.45
N GLN A 329 20.67 -3.24 8.57
CA GLN A 329 21.39 -1.98 8.66
C GLN A 329 22.76 -2.10 7.98
N GLN A 330 23.05 -1.09 7.16
CA GLN A 330 24.30 -0.96 6.43
C GLN A 330 24.98 0.37 6.79
N ARG A 331 26.23 0.54 6.36
CA ARG A 331 26.94 1.81 6.48
C ARG A 331 27.38 2.30 5.12
N ASP A 332 27.25 3.61 4.90
CA ASP A 332 27.76 4.24 3.70
C ASP A 332 29.28 4.55 3.84
N ALA A 333 29.84 5.20 2.82
CA ALA A 333 31.27 5.57 2.79
C ALA A 333 31.67 6.52 3.92
N ASP A 334 30.72 7.30 4.45
CA ASP A 334 30.92 8.24 5.56
C ASP A 334 30.70 7.56 6.93
N GLY A 335 30.46 6.23 6.95
CA GLY A 335 30.20 5.45 8.14
C GLY A 335 28.80 5.63 8.73
N GLN A 336 27.90 6.40 8.06
CA GLN A 336 26.54 6.62 8.53
C GLN A 336 25.67 5.39 8.27
N ALA A 337 24.88 5.01 9.29
CA ALA A 337 23.98 3.87 9.18
C ALA A 337 22.74 4.22 8.35
N TYR A 338 22.31 3.26 7.51
CA TYR A 338 21.07 3.33 6.74
C TYR A 338 20.42 1.94 6.62
N TRP A 339 19.16 1.86 6.26
CA TRP A 339 18.48 0.60 6.00
C TRP A 339 18.67 0.16 4.54
N ALA A 340 19.10 -1.08 4.32
CA ALA A 340 18.99 -1.74 3.03
C ALA A 340 17.51 -1.98 2.70
N PHE A 341 17.20 -2.20 1.43
CA PHE A 341 15.84 -2.57 1.00
C PHE A 341 15.63 -4.08 1.12
N GLU A 342 16.58 -4.87 0.61
CA GLU A 342 16.59 -6.34 0.69
C GLU A 342 17.99 -6.84 1.03
N VAL A 343 18.05 -7.98 1.74
CA VAL A 343 19.30 -8.68 2.06
C VAL A 343 19.14 -10.20 1.86
N ASP A 344 20.26 -10.90 1.69
CA ASP A 344 20.28 -12.36 1.48
C ASP A 344 20.75 -13.18 2.69
N GLY A 345 21.26 -12.51 3.73
CA GLY A 345 21.84 -13.15 4.92
C GLY A 345 23.27 -13.67 4.73
N PHE A 346 23.84 -13.57 3.52
CA PHE A 346 25.25 -13.90 3.24
C PHE A 346 26.16 -12.67 3.26
N GLY A 347 25.60 -11.48 3.40
CA GLY A 347 26.29 -10.19 3.41
C GLY A 347 26.02 -9.33 2.19
N ASN A 348 25.20 -9.79 1.24
CA ASN A 348 24.80 -8.98 0.10
C ASN A 348 23.52 -8.18 0.44
N GLN A 349 23.42 -7.01 -0.18
CA GLN A 349 22.28 -6.11 -0.04
C GLN A 349 21.86 -5.55 -1.40
N LEU A 350 20.59 -5.23 -1.49
CA LEU A 350 20.02 -4.38 -2.54
C LEU A 350 19.60 -3.07 -1.91
N PHE A 351 20.03 -1.94 -2.48
CA PHE A 351 19.51 -0.61 -2.14
C PHE A 351 18.72 -0.06 -3.32
N ILE A 352 17.45 -0.09 -3.19
CA ILE A 352 16.44 0.64 -3.98
C ILE A 352 15.42 1.20 -3.00
N ASP A 353 14.45 1.95 -3.47
CA ASP A 353 13.15 2.09 -2.82
C ASP A 353 12.07 1.98 -3.89
N ASP A 354 10.94 1.47 -3.48
CA ASP A 354 9.74 1.32 -4.27
C ASP A 354 8.66 2.23 -3.68
N ALA A 355 7.90 2.91 -4.52
CA ALA A 355 6.90 3.89 -4.08
C ALA A 355 5.78 3.32 -3.22
N ASN A 356 5.66 2.00 -3.13
CA ASN A 356 4.65 1.33 -2.30
C ASN A 356 5.03 1.34 -0.80
N ALA A 357 4.07 1.07 0.06
CA ALA A 357 4.28 0.93 1.50
C ALA A 357 3.94 -0.50 1.95
N PRO A 358 4.85 -1.17 2.71
CA PRO A 358 6.11 -0.68 3.24
C PRO A 358 7.21 -0.51 2.19
N GLY A 359 7.85 0.64 2.22
CA GLY A 359 9.09 0.99 1.54
C GLY A 359 9.99 1.72 2.52
N LEU A 360 11.19 2.11 2.11
CA LEU A 360 12.12 2.82 2.98
C LEU A 360 11.60 4.21 3.38
N LEU A 361 10.89 4.91 2.48
CA LEU A 361 10.29 6.20 2.76
C LEU A 361 9.12 6.12 3.74
N SER A 362 8.43 4.99 3.82
CA SER A 362 7.22 4.84 4.63
C SER A 362 7.48 4.37 6.07
N LEU A 363 8.71 4.06 6.46
CA LEU A 363 9.01 3.43 7.75
C LEU A 363 8.46 4.22 8.95
N ALA A 364 8.70 5.53 8.99
CA ALA A 364 8.19 6.36 10.08
C ALA A 364 6.67 6.55 10.01
N TYR A 365 6.07 6.61 8.82
CA TYR A 365 4.62 6.64 8.62
C TYR A 365 3.92 5.38 9.15
N LEU A 366 4.56 4.23 8.97
CA LEU A 366 4.05 2.94 9.49
C LEU A 366 4.35 2.71 10.97
N GLY A 367 5.03 3.66 11.63
CA GLY A 367 5.40 3.54 13.04
C GLY A 367 6.54 2.56 13.30
N CYS A 368 7.34 2.24 12.29
CA CYS A 368 8.50 1.35 12.43
C CYS A 368 9.69 2.03 13.10
N CYS A 369 9.74 3.35 13.07
CA CYS A 369 10.76 4.17 13.71
C CYS A 369 10.23 5.58 13.99
N ASP A 370 10.97 6.36 14.78
CA ASP A 370 10.71 7.80 14.93
C ASP A 370 11.10 8.57 13.67
N ARG A 371 10.40 9.67 13.37
CA ARG A 371 10.72 10.57 12.24
C ARG A 371 12.12 11.18 12.36
N ALA A 372 12.62 11.35 13.58
CA ALA A 372 13.93 11.91 13.89
C ALA A 372 15.02 10.83 14.02
N ASP A 373 14.70 9.54 13.84
CA ASP A 373 15.69 8.45 13.88
C ASP A 373 16.80 8.71 12.85
N PRO A 374 18.08 8.79 13.27
CA PRO A 374 19.18 9.14 12.38
C PRO A 374 19.40 8.12 11.25
N VAL A 375 19.11 6.83 11.48
CA VAL A 375 19.19 5.78 10.45
C VAL A 375 18.09 6.00 9.43
N PHE A 376 16.87 6.32 9.88
CA PHE A 376 15.76 6.64 8.98
C PHE A 376 16.03 7.90 8.16
N LEU A 377 16.52 8.98 8.80
CA LEU A 377 16.82 10.23 8.09
C LEU A 377 17.88 10.01 7.00
N ARG A 378 18.93 9.23 7.29
CA ARG A 378 19.93 8.89 6.28
C ARG A 378 19.34 8.02 5.18
N THR A 379 18.56 7.01 5.52
CA THR A 379 17.86 6.15 4.55
C THR A 379 16.96 6.96 3.63
N ARG A 380 16.14 7.86 4.19
CA ARG A 380 15.25 8.75 3.44
C ARG A 380 16.02 9.65 2.47
N GLN A 381 17.16 10.19 2.90
CA GLN A 381 18.04 11.00 2.04
C GLN A 381 18.57 10.18 0.85
N LEU A 382 19.01 8.95 1.09
CA LEU A 382 19.53 8.07 0.04
C LEU A 382 18.40 7.60 -0.89
N ALA A 383 17.24 7.24 -0.37
CA ALA A 383 16.09 6.81 -1.16
C ALA A 383 15.56 7.93 -2.08
N TRP A 384 15.67 9.20 -1.63
CA TRP A 384 15.31 10.38 -2.43
C TRP A 384 16.52 10.97 -3.15
N SER A 385 17.32 10.14 -3.77
CA SER A 385 18.52 10.52 -4.52
C SER A 385 18.81 9.53 -5.64
N GLU A 386 19.75 9.86 -6.51
CA GLU A 386 20.24 8.98 -7.59
C GLU A 386 20.89 7.68 -7.08
N ARG A 387 21.10 7.53 -5.77
CA ARG A 387 21.49 6.26 -5.14
C ARG A 387 20.40 5.21 -5.28
N ASN A 388 19.14 5.64 -5.33
CA ASN A 388 17.99 4.81 -5.65
C ASN A 388 17.75 4.86 -7.17
N PRO A 389 17.92 3.74 -7.92
CA PRO A 389 17.74 3.73 -9.37
C PRO A 389 16.29 4.06 -9.83
N TYR A 390 15.31 3.97 -8.93
CA TYR A 390 13.91 4.34 -9.20
C TYR A 390 13.56 5.76 -8.77
N PHE A 391 14.50 6.52 -8.20
CA PHE A 391 14.34 7.95 -8.06
C PHE A 391 14.44 8.62 -9.43
N SER A 392 13.49 9.47 -9.73
CA SER A 392 13.41 10.23 -10.97
C SER A 392 13.32 11.71 -10.68
N ARG A 393 14.10 12.49 -11.43
CA ARG A 393 14.01 13.95 -11.48
C ARG A 393 13.67 14.35 -12.91
N GLY A 394 12.55 15.05 -13.07
CA GLY A 394 12.05 15.46 -14.37
C GLY A 394 11.49 16.88 -14.38
N LYS A 395 10.91 17.26 -15.51
CA LYS A 395 10.30 18.60 -15.68
C LYS A 395 9.01 18.75 -14.89
N ALA A 396 8.27 17.65 -14.69
CA ALA A 396 6.98 17.67 -13.99
C ALA A 396 7.15 17.57 -12.48
N ALA A 397 8.03 16.67 -12.00
CA ALA A 397 8.24 16.43 -10.58
C ALA A 397 9.55 15.68 -10.31
N GLU A 398 9.86 15.54 -9.02
CA GLU A 398 10.81 14.57 -8.49
C GLU A 398 10.06 13.55 -7.64
N GLY A 399 10.50 12.31 -7.65
CA GLY A 399 9.88 11.24 -6.86
C GLY A 399 10.45 9.87 -7.13
N VAL A 400 9.96 8.90 -6.40
CA VAL A 400 10.32 7.50 -6.55
C VAL A 400 9.26 6.80 -7.39
N GLY A 401 9.71 6.02 -8.36
CA GLY A 401 8.89 5.11 -9.15
C GLY A 401 8.88 3.70 -8.56
N SER A 402 8.73 2.72 -9.44
CA SER A 402 8.72 1.30 -9.09
C SER A 402 9.21 0.46 -10.25
N PRO A 403 9.86 -0.69 -10.01
CA PRO A 403 10.09 -1.70 -11.05
C PRO A 403 8.79 -2.06 -11.79
N HIS A 404 7.67 -2.02 -11.08
CA HIS A 404 6.33 -2.33 -11.58
C HIS A 404 5.88 -1.42 -12.74
N SER A 405 6.20 -0.13 -12.68
CA SER A 405 5.84 0.87 -13.70
C SER A 405 6.99 1.23 -14.64
N GLY A 406 8.20 0.72 -14.37
CA GLY A 406 9.39 0.96 -15.18
C GLY A 406 10.15 2.25 -14.84
N MET A 407 11.28 2.43 -15.52
CA MET A 407 12.18 3.56 -15.30
C MET A 407 11.59 4.88 -15.81
N GLY A 408 11.91 5.98 -15.12
CA GLY A 408 11.47 7.33 -15.51
C GLY A 408 10.03 7.67 -15.12
N THR A 409 9.36 6.79 -14.39
CA THR A 409 8.05 7.06 -13.81
C THR A 409 8.17 7.54 -12.36
N ILE A 410 7.16 8.27 -11.90
CA ILE A 410 7.00 8.72 -10.51
C ILE A 410 5.62 8.29 -10.04
N TRP A 411 5.55 7.73 -8.85
CA TRP A 411 4.29 7.44 -8.18
C TRP A 411 3.90 8.60 -7.25
N PRO A 412 2.70 9.17 -7.34
CA PRO A 412 2.21 10.17 -6.38
C PRO A 412 2.37 9.73 -4.93
N MET A 413 2.22 8.42 -4.67
CA MET A 413 2.39 7.85 -3.33
C MET A 413 3.78 8.14 -2.73
N SER A 414 4.85 8.11 -3.54
CA SER A 414 6.21 8.43 -3.04
C SER A 414 6.32 9.88 -2.58
N ILE A 415 5.74 10.81 -3.33
CA ILE A 415 5.71 12.24 -2.98
C ILE A 415 4.90 12.44 -1.70
N ILE A 416 3.75 11.75 -1.57
CA ILE A 416 2.90 11.82 -0.39
C ILE A 416 3.62 11.26 0.84
N GLN A 417 4.26 10.09 0.73
CA GLN A 417 5.02 9.48 1.83
C GLN A 417 6.18 10.37 2.27
N TYR A 418 6.91 10.96 1.30
CA TYR A 418 8.00 11.89 1.56
C TYR A 418 7.54 13.13 2.31
N ALA A 419 6.33 13.65 2.01
CA ALA A 419 5.70 14.76 2.70
C ALA A 419 5.18 14.38 4.10
N LEU A 420 4.54 13.22 4.26
CA LEU A 420 4.00 12.76 5.54
C LEU A 420 5.04 12.65 6.65
N VAL A 421 6.30 12.38 6.29
CA VAL A 421 7.42 12.26 7.24
C VAL A 421 8.32 13.50 7.29
N SER A 422 7.95 14.60 6.62
CA SER A 422 8.71 15.85 6.61
C SER A 422 8.12 16.91 7.55
N ASP A 423 9.00 17.70 8.18
CA ASP A 423 8.63 18.90 8.93
C ASP A 423 9.13 20.20 8.25
N ASP A 424 9.79 20.10 7.11
CA ASP A 424 10.30 21.23 6.33
C ASP A 424 9.17 21.85 5.48
N ASP A 425 8.82 23.10 5.77
CA ASP A 425 7.74 23.83 5.09
C ASP A 425 8.01 24.03 3.60
N ALA A 426 9.27 24.25 3.19
CA ALA A 426 9.62 24.43 1.78
C ALA A 426 9.45 23.12 1.00
N GLN A 427 9.90 22.02 1.59
CA GLN A 427 9.73 20.68 1.02
C GLN A 427 8.25 20.29 0.92
N LEU A 428 7.45 20.58 1.95
CA LEU A 428 6.02 20.31 1.96
C LEU A 428 5.29 21.12 0.88
N ARG A 429 5.60 22.40 0.69
CA ARG A 429 5.04 23.22 -0.40
C ARG A 429 5.39 22.63 -1.77
N GLN A 430 6.63 22.21 -1.94
CA GLN A 430 7.08 21.60 -3.20
C GLN A 430 6.33 20.30 -3.50
N CYS A 431 6.16 19.43 -2.50
CA CYS A 431 5.37 18.20 -2.65
C CYS A 431 3.90 18.49 -3.03
N LEU A 432 3.26 19.46 -2.35
CA LEU A 432 1.90 19.88 -2.71
C LEU A 432 1.82 20.41 -4.14
N GLN A 433 2.82 21.19 -4.57
CA GLN A 433 2.88 21.72 -5.93
C GLN A 433 3.00 20.58 -6.96
N TRP A 434 3.88 19.60 -6.76
CA TRP A 434 4.00 18.44 -7.64
C TRP A 434 2.69 17.67 -7.74
N LEU A 435 2.09 17.32 -6.59
CA LEU A 435 0.81 16.58 -6.57
C LEU A 435 -0.31 17.36 -7.29
N LYS A 436 -0.33 18.70 -7.14
CA LYS A 436 -1.30 19.56 -7.80
C LYS A 436 -1.12 19.62 -9.33
N THR A 437 0.12 19.59 -9.82
CA THR A 437 0.40 19.77 -11.25
C THR A 437 0.50 18.48 -12.06
N THR A 438 0.41 17.32 -11.41
CA THR A 438 0.63 16.02 -12.08
C THR A 438 -0.61 15.13 -12.22
N HIS A 439 -1.79 15.63 -11.83
CA HIS A 439 -3.05 14.88 -11.96
C HIS A 439 -3.66 14.92 -13.38
N ALA A 440 -3.01 15.55 -14.35
CA ALA A 440 -3.39 15.58 -15.78
C ALA A 440 -4.87 15.98 -16.05
N GLY A 441 -5.50 16.77 -15.19
CA GLY A 441 -6.90 17.18 -15.32
C GLY A 441 -7.94 16.14 -14.88
N THR A 442 -7.52 14.94 -14.47
CA THR A 442 -8.42 13.89 -13.98
C THR A 442 -9.08 14.26 -12.66
N GLY A 443 -8.37 15.01 -11.80
CA GLY A 443 -8.81 15.34 -10.44
C GLY A 443 -8.56 14.24 -9.44
N PHE A 444 -7.73 13.26 -9.80
CA PHE A 444 -7.33 12.11 -8.98
C PHE A 444 -5.83 11.87 -9.04
N MET A 445 -5.32 11.13 -8.06
CA MET A 445 -3.96 10.61 -8.07
C MET A 445 -3.89 9.35 -8.91
N HIS A 446 -2.91 9.31 -9.81
CA HIS A 446 -2.58 8.14 -10.63
C HIS A 446 -1.81 7.09 -9.84
N GLU A 447 -1.61 5.90 -10.39
CA GLU A 447 -0.63 4.95 -9.91
C GLU A 447 0.78 5.48 -10.19
N ALA A 448 1.10 5.78 -11.47
CA ALA A 448 2.36 6.37 -11.88
C ALA A 448 2.17 7.36 -13.03
N PHE A 449 3.07 8.33 -13.16
CA PHE A 449 3.15 9.26 -14.29
C PHE A 449 4.59 9.43 -14.76
N ASP A 450 4.77 9.85 -16.02
CA ASP A 450 6.10 10.14 -16.59
C ASP A 450 6.68 11.42 -15.97
N LYS A 451 7.95 11.36 -15.56
CA LYS A 451 8.65 12.44 -14.84
C LYS A 451 8.70 13.77 -15.60
N ASP A 452 8.62 13.75 -16.92
CA ASP A 452 8.71 14.93 -17.79
C ASP A 452 7.35 15.35 -18.36
N ASN A 453 6.42 14.40 -18.55
CA ASN A 453 5.10 14.62 -19.13
C ASN A 453 3.99 13.96 -18.28
N PRO A 454 3.37 14.68 -17.34
CA PRO A 454 2.36 14.11 -16.46
C PRO A 454 1.07 13.68 -17.17
N SER A 455 0.89 14.03 -18.46
CA SER A 455 -0.24 13.52 -19.25
C SER A 455 -0.02 12.07 -19.71
N THR A 456 1.18 11.52 -19.50
CA THR A 456 1.48 10.10 -19.69
C THR A 456 1.46 9.42 -18.32
N PHE A 457 0.43 8.63 -18.06
CA PHE A 457 0.22 8.01 -16.76
C PHE A 457 -0.39 6.61 -16.87
N THR A 458 -0.25 5.82 -15.80
CA THR A 458 -0.96 4.56 -15.59
C THR A 458 -2.16 4.80 -14.70
N ARG A 459 -3.31 4.21 -15.02
CA ARG A 459 -4.60 4.33 -14.34
C ARG A 459 -5.08 5.78 -14.16
N ASP A 460 -6.29 6.09 -14.59
CA ASP A 460 -6.92 7.41 -14.42
C ASP A 460 -7.01 7.83 -12.94
N TRP A 461 -7.11 6.86 -12.06
CA TRP A 461 -7.17 7.02 -10.60
C TRP A 461 -6.67 5.75 -9.91
N PHE A 462 -6.04 5.92 -8.76
CA PHE A 462 -5.57 4.83 -7.92
C PHE A 462 -6.08 5.04 -6.49
N ALA A 463 -6.97 4.16 -6.02
CA ALA A 463 -7.73 4.36 -4.79
C ALA A 463 -6.83 4.59 -3.56
N TRP A 464 -5.76 3.82 -3.43
CA TRP A 464 -4.81 4.00 -2.33
C TRP A 464 -4.10 5.36 -2.38
N ALA A 465 -3.59 5.76 -3.53
CA ALA A 465 -2.95 7.07 -3.69
C ALA A 465 -3.91 8.23 -3.41
N ASN A 466 -5.16 8.11 -3.86
CA ASN A 466 -6.21 9.10 -3.58
C ASN A 466 -6.45 9.27 -2.08
N THR A 467 -6.63 8.17 -1.38
CA THR A 467 -6.91 8.21 0.06
C THR A 467 -5.69 8.68 0.85
N LEU A 468 -4.49 8.26 0.46
CA LEU A 468 -3.23 8.70 1.09
C LEU A 468 -2.98 10.20 0.86
N PHE A 469 -3.35 10.76 -0.31
CA PHE A 469 -3.35 12.19 -0.54
C PHE A 469 -4.32 12.91 0.40
N GLY A 470 -5.53 12.36 0.57
CA GLY A 470 -6.50 12.87 1.54
C GLY A 470 -5.93 12.88 2.97
N GLU A 471 -5.21 11.83 3.36
CA GLU A 471 -4.54 11.72 4.66
C GLU A 471 -3.46 12.80 4.82
N LEU A 472 -2.64 13.04 3.80
CA LEU A 472 -1.65 14.12 3.81
C LEU A 472 -2.31 15.49 4.05
N ILE A 473 -3.41 15.80 3.37
CA ILE A 473 -4.11 17.07 3.56
C ILE A 473 -4.68 17.20 4.98
N ILE A 474 -5.20 16.10 5.55
CA ILE A 474 -5.69 16.08 6.94
C ILE A 474 -4.54 16.28 7.93
N ASP A 475 -3.42 15.60 7.74
CA ASP A 475 -2.22 15.74 8.55
C ASP A 475 -1.69 17.19 8.51
N LEU A 476 -1.57 17.79 7.32
CA LEU A 476 -1.16 19.17 7.17
C LEU A 476 -2.16 20.16 7.79
N HIS A 477 -3.46 19.89 7.67
CA HIS A 477 -4.48 20.70 8.33
C HIS A 477 -4.31 20.74 9.86
N GLN A 478 -3.85 19.65 10.47
CA GLN A 478 -3.65 19.54 11.90
C GLN A 478 -2.32 20.15 12.35
N ARG A 479 -1.21 19.80 11.70
CA ARG A 479 0.13 20.18 12.18
C ARG A 479 0.74 21.43 11.50
N LYS A 480 0.31 21.76 10.27
CA LYS A 480 0.86 22.86 9.44
C LYS A 480 -0.24 23.64 8.70
N PRO A 481 -1.32 24.09 9.38
CA PRO A 481 -2.48 24.70 8.70
C PRO A 481 -2.15 25.93 7.86
N GLN A 482 -1.03 26.62 8.15
CA GLN A 482 -0.58 27.76 7.36
C GLN A 482 -0.24 27.39 5.90
N LEU A 483 0.21 26.15 5.64
CA LEU A 483 0.55 25.68 4.29
C LEU A 483 -0.68 25.54 3.39
N LEU A 484 -1.85 25.33 3.98
CA LEU A 484 -3.11 25.23 3.26
C LEU A 484 -3.85 26.57 3.11
N ARG A 485 -3.47 27.59 3.93
CA ARG A 485 -4.09 28.93 3.94
C ARG A 485 -3.36 29.95 3.07
N SER A 486 -2.12 29.69 2.72
CA SER A 486 -1.34 30.51 1.79
C SER A 486 -1.52 29.97 0.38
N ALA A 487 -2.12 30.77 -0.50
CA ALA A 487 -2.23 30.47 -1.93
C ALA A 487 -0.86 30.49 -2.60
#